data_35251304e943eeea68a8da5eac0c9b75
#
_entry.id   35251304e943eeea68a8da5eac0c9b75
#
_cell.length_a   1.000
_cell.length_b   1.000
_cell.length_c   1.000
_cell.angle_alpha   90.00
_cell.angle_beta   90.00
_cell.angle_gamma   90.00
#
_symmetry.space_group_name_H-M   'P 1'
#
loop_
_entity.id
_entity.type
_entity.pdbx_description
1 polymer ?
#
loop_
_entity_poly.entity_id
_entity_poly.type
_entity_poly.pdbx_seq_one_letter_code
_entity_poly.pdbx_strand_id
1 'polypeptide(L)'
;HVSLADFDLDGECEVLVTRNDTDDHTMGTVYFYAYKPSNGQIIFQKTVQCLCTGYPLIGNIDDDPHPEIVFLEKQEPWHPMYIYCWRYTLQSGLTTLWQHRHDDSSGQTGITLFDFNQDDIMELVYRDSDNLRIINGSGKSHITGNDTIRPYNIYTRMMAAGTGCEYPIVADVNGDGSAEILVSGMLDQSANLPGVGGLHMFGNPGNWAPARPVWNQYMYHVTNVNEDLTIPTYCFDKATVFTGSDGTVRRPYNNFLQ
;
A
#
# COMPACT_ATOMS: atom_id res chain seq x y z
N HIS A 1 8.26 12.48 1.41
CA HIS A 1 7.66 11.44 2.26
C HIS A 1 8.78 10.64 2.90
N VAL A 2 8.51 10.01 4.04
CA VAL A 2 9.49 9.21 4.79
C VAL A 2 8.82 7.90 5.20
N SER A 3 9.49 6.79 4.93
CA SER A 3 9.07 5.44 5.32
C SER A 3 10.27 4.68 5.88
N LEU A 4 10.00 3.66 6.68
CA LEU A 4 11.04 2.86 7.35
C LEU A 4 10.85 1.38 7.04
N ALA A 5 11.91 0.70 6.63
CA ALA A 5 11.95 -0.76 6.52
C ALA A 5 13.40 -1.26 6.47
N ASP A 6 13.60 -2.52 6.81
CA ASP A 6 14.85 -3.25 6.64
C ASP A 6 14.89 -3.84 5.23
N PHE A 7 15.44 -3.07 4.27
CA PHE A 7 15.44 -3.47 2.85
C PHE A 7 16.55 -4.47 2.52
N ASP A 8 17.67 -4.43 3.22
CA ASP A 8 18.79 -5.34 2.97
C ASP A 8 18.86 -6.52 3.94
N LEU A 9 17.90 -6.61 4.85
CA LEU A 9 17.68 -7.69 5.81
C LEU A 9 18.86 -7.87 6.80
N ASP A 10 19.54 -6.77 7.14
CA ASP A 10 20.65 -6.79 8.10
C ASP A 10 20.21 -6.61 9.56
N GLY A 11 18.93 -6.31 9.80
CA GLY A 11 18.34 -6.09 11.11
C GLY A 11 18.28 -4.62 11.53
N GLU A 12 18.74 -3.68 10.71
CA GLU A 12 18.58 -2.24 10.89
C GLU A 12 17.61 -1.69 9.86
N CYS A 13 16.61 -0.87 10.28
CA CYS A 13 15.72 -0.25 9.32
C CYS A 13 16.40 0.90 8.59
N GLU A 14 16.31 0.90 7.27
CA GLU A 14 16.64 2.04 6.44
C GLU A 14 15.53 3.07 6.42
N VAL A 15 15.91 4.29 6.10
CA VAL A 15 14.99 5.41 5.88
C VAL A 15 14.83 5.63 4.39
N LEU A 16 13.65 5.33 3.88
CA LEU A 16 13.26 5.70 2.52
C LEU A 16 12.71 7.12 2.51
N VAL A 17 13.31 7.97 1.70
CA VAL A 17 12.86 9.35 1.50
C VAL A 17 12.48 9.55 0.04
N THR A 18 11.31 10.14 -0.20
CA THR A 18 10.95 10.66 -1.52
C THR A 18 10.95 12.17 -1.53
N ARG A 19 11.54 12.75 -2.56
CA ARG A 19 11.59 14.19 -2.81
C ARG A 19 11.09 14.48 -4.22
N ASN A 20 10.12 15.37 -4.34
CA ASN A 20 9.64 15.88 -5.62
C ASN A 20 10.34 17.19 -5.93
N ASP A 21 10.98 17.28 -7.09
CA ASP A 21 11.43 18.55 -7.70
C ASP A 21 10.38 19.06 -8.71
N THR A 22 9.12 18.79 -8.43
CA THR A 22 7.98 19.13 -9.28
C THR A 22 6.91 19.83 -8.45
N ASP A 23 6.07 20.59 -9.09
CA ASP A 23 4.74 20.89 -8.60
C ASP A 23 3.72 19.97 -9.30
N ASP A 24 2.49 19.94 -8.86
CA ASP A 24 1.43 19.06 -9.42
C ASP A 24 1.09 19.32 -10.89
N HIS A 25 1.73 20.30 -11.52
CA HIS A 25 1.39 20.80 -12.84
C HIS A 25 2.54 20.76 -13.84
N THR A 26 3.76 20.46 -13.38
CA THR A 26 4.95 20.49 -14.22
C THR A 26 5.71 19.17 -14.12
N MET A 27 5.97 18.55 -15.27
CA MET A 27 6.82 17.36 -15.33
C MET A 27 8.20 17.65 -14.75
N GLY A 28 8.67 16.77 -13.90
CA GLY A 28 9.96 16.90 -13.28
C GLY A 28 10.45 15.55 -12.74
N THR A 29 11.34 15.61 -11.78
CA THR A 29 12.00 14.43 -11.26
C THR A 29 11.56 14.17 -9.82
N VAL A 30 11.04 12.98 -9.56
CA VAL A 30 10.85 12.45 -8.22
C VAL A 30 12.03 11.55 -7.88
N TYR A 31 12.66 11.83 -6.75
CA TYR A 31 13.82 11.10 -6.24
C TYR A 31 13.41 10.19 -5.10
N PHE A 32 13.93 8.98 -5.14
CA PHE A 32 13.82 7.99 -4.08
C PHE A 32 15.22 7.70 -3.55
N TYR A 33 15.41 7.80 -2.25
CA TYR A 33 16.66 7.50 -1.55
C TYR A 33 16.37 6.61 -0.37
N ALA A 34 17.07 5.49 -0.25
CA ALA A 34 17.11 4.73 0.99
C ALA A 34 18.51 4.78 1.59
N TYR A 35 18.61 5.06 2.87
CA TYR A 35 19.89 5.19 3.55
C TYR A 35 19.83 4.62 4.97
N LYS A 36 20.99 4.14 5.43
CA LYS A 36 21.18 3.67 6.80
C LYS A 36 21.28 4.86 7.76
N PRO A 37 20.41 4.94 8.78
CA PRO A 37 20.45 6.06 9.72
C PRO A 37 21.72 6.06 10.58
N SER A 38 22.31 4.90 10.85
CA SER A 38 23.51 4.74 11.67
C SER A 38 24.77 5.45 11.10
N ASN A 39 24.88 5.55 9.78
CA ASN A 39 26.10 6.08 9.14
C ASN A 39 25.83 6.99 7.94
N GLY A 40 24.56 7.15 7.52
CA GLY A 40 24.17 7.96 6.37
C GLY A 40 24.49 7.34 5.00
N GLN A 41 24.87 6.06 4.97
CA GLN A 41 25.14 5.36 3.71
C GLN A 41 23.85 5.21 2.90
N ILE A 42 23.88 5.64 1.65
CA ILE A 42 22.80 5.39 0.69
C ILE A 42 22.96 3.96 0.18
N ILE A 43 21.93 3.13 0.39
CA ILE A 43 21.90 1.76 -0.10
C ILE A 43 21.34 1.67 -1.53
N PHE A 44 20.37 2.54 -1.86
CA PHE A 44 19.92 2.73 -3.23
C PHE A 44 19.38 4.13 -3.46
N GLN A 45 19.37 4.53 -4.73
CA GLN A 45 18.67 5.72 -5.21
C GLN A 45 18.07 5.44 -6.59
N LYS A 46 16.90 6.02 -6.85
CA LYS A 46 16.22 5.93 -8.15
C LYS A 46 15.42 7.19 -8.41
N THR A 47 15.21 7.50 -9.68
CA THR A 47 14.39 8.64 -10.12
C THR A 47 13.26 8.17 -11.00
N VAL A 48 12.14 8.89 -10.92
CA VAL A 48 10.98 8.74 -11.82
C VAL A 48 10.69 10.09 -12.43
N GLN A 49 10.41 10.12 -13.74
CA GLN A 49 9.96 11.32 -14.44
C GLN A 49 8.44 11.32 -14.44
N CYS A 50 7.85 12.20 -13.64
CA CYS A 50 6.39 12.31 -13.48
C CYS A 50 6.02 13.67 -12.90
N LEU A 51 4.73 13.96 -12.78
CA LEU A 51 4.24 15.17 -12.11
C LEU A 51 4.42 15.05 -10.59
N CYS A 52 3.99 13.93 -10.01
CA CYS A 52 4.22 13.61 -8.60
C CYS A 52 4.04 12.11 -8.37
N THR A 53 4.34 11.67 -7.15
CA THR A 53 4.02 10.32 -6.67
C THR A 53 3.18 10.39 -5.40
N GLY A 54 2.37 9.36 -5.17
CA GLY A 54 1.77 9.09 -3.87
C GLY A 54 2.81 8.72 -2.80
N TYR A 55 2.33 8.46 -1.60
CA TYR A 55 3.16 7.95 -0.50
C TYR A 55 3.64 6.54 -0.83
N PRO A 56 4.94 6.24 -0.72
CA PRO A 56 5.40 4.87 -0.85
C PRO A 56 4.93 4.03 0.35
N LEU A 57 4.33 2.90 0.02
CA LEU A 57 4.02 1.84 0.98
C LEU A 57 5.12 0.80 0.93
N ILE A 58 5.29 0.08 2.02
CA ILE A 58 6.27 -0.98 2.12
C ILE A 58 5.60 -2.20 2.71
N GLY A 59 5.80 -3.35 2.09
CA GLY A 59 5.27 -4.61 2.59
C GLY A 59 5.77 -5.79 1.81
N ASN A 60 5.55 -6.98 2.32
CA ASN A 60 5.82 -8.22 1.63
C ASN A 60 4.70 -8.49 0.62
N ILE A 61 4.96 -8.20 -0.66
CA ILE A 61 3.99 -8.27 -1.76
C ILE A 61 4.15 -9.58 -2.55
N ASP A 62 5.27 -10.26 -2.39
CA ASP A 62 5.52 -11.56 -3.01
C ASP A 62 6.07 -12.57 -1.98
N ASP A 63 6.47 -13.76 -2.42
CA ASP A 63 6.87 -14.87 -1.57
C ASP A 63 8.38 -14.85 -1.29
N ASP A 64 8.97 -13.65 -1.06
CA ASP A 64 10.37 -13.56 -0.63
C ASP A 64 10.52 -12.71 0.65
N PRO A 65 11.65 -12.78 1.36
CA PRO A 65 11.78 -12.09 2.64
C PRO A 65 12.02 -10.58 2.54
N HIS A 66 12.28 -10.03 1.35
CA HIS A 66 12.54 -8.62 1.17
C HIS A 66 11.22 -7.84 1.05
N PRO A 67 11.10 -6.68 1.71
CA PRO A 67 9.92 -5.86 1.54
C PRO A 67 9.95 -5.11 0.19
N GLU A 68 8.79 -5.02 -0.45
CA GLU A 68 8.60 -4.25 -1.67
C GLU A 68 8.21 -2.81 -1.35
N ILE A 69 8.52 -1.93 -2.30
CA ILE A 69 8.12 -0.52 -2.32
C ILE A 69 7.04 -0.34 -3.37
N VAL A 70 5.85 0.05 -2.93
CA VAL A 70 4.70 0.27 -3.81
C VAL A 70 4.32 1.73 -3.78
N PHE A 71 4.11 2.34 -4.95
CA PHE A 71 3.65 3.72 -5.07
C PHE A 71 2.90 3.96 -6.37
N LEU A 72 2.02 4.97 -6.35
CA LEU A 72 1.36 5.50 -7.55
C LEU A 72 2.18 6.63 -8.14
N GLU A 73 2.14 6.79 -9.45
CA GLU A 73 2.63 8.00 -10.12
C GLU A 73 1.49 8.78 -10.78
N LYS A 74 1.66 10.09 -10.86
CA LYS A 74 0.86 10.99 -11.69
C LYS A 74 1.64 11.40 -12.91
N GLN A 75 1.04 11.23 -14.07
CA GLN A 75 1.58 11.69 -15.35
C GLN A 75 0.77 12.85 -15.93
N GLU A 76 1.26 13.46 -17.00
CA GLU A 76 0.48 14.41 -17.76
C GLU A 76 -0.78 13.77 -18.34
N PRO A 77 -1.86 14.56 -18.57
CA PRO A 77 -3.05 14.07 -19.25
C PRO A 77 -2.67 13.33 -20.54
N TRP A 78 -3.34 12.20 -20.78
CA TRP A 78 -3.12 11.32 -21.94
C TRP A 78 -1.92 10.37 -21.86
N HIS A 79 -1.08 10.47 -20.85
CA HIS A 79 -0.06 9.44 -20.57
C HIS A 79 -0.62 8.36 -19.64
N PRO A 80 -0.25 7.10 -19.85
CA PRO A 80 -0.64 6.05 -18.93
C PRO A 80 0.03 6.27 -17.56
N MET A 81 -0.73 6.05 -16.49
CA MET A 81 -0.26 6.14 -15.11
C MET A 81 -0.14 4.74 -14.52
N TYR A 82 0.84 4.55 -13.65
CA TYR A 82 1.15 3.23 -13.11
C TYR A 82 1.28 3.22 -11.59
N ILE A 83 0.85 2.11 -10.99
CA ILE A 83 1.35 1.65 -9.70
C ILE A 83 2.62 0.88 -9.99
N TYR A 84 3.70 1.23 -9.30
CA TYR A 84 4.97 0.51 -9.36
C TYR A 84 5.13 -0.36 -8.12
N CYS A 85 5.75 -1.52 -8.31
CA CYS A 85 6.27 -2.35 -7.26
C CYS A 85 7.76 -2.57 -7.51
N TRP A 86 8.59 -2.13 -6.57
CA TRP A 86 10.04 -2.27 -6.63
C TRP A 86 10.54 -3.11 -5.48
N ARG A 87 11.60 -3.88 -5.73
CA ARG A 87 12.32 -4.64 -4.72
C ARG A 87 13.80 -4.31 -4.75
N TYR A 88 14.37 -4.18 -3.56
CA TYR A 88 15.81 -4.06 -3.39
C TYR A 88 16.40 -5.37 -2.86
N THR A 89 17.54 -5.78 -3.42
CA THR A 89 18.40 -6.83 -2.87
C THR A 89 19.86 -6.41 -3.00
N LEU A 90 20.71 -6.88 -2.11
CA LEU A 90 22.16 -6.62 -2.20
C LEU A 90 22.79 -7.12 -3.52
N GLN A 91 22.20 -8.13 -4.12
CA GLN A 91 22.73 -8.76 -5.34
C GLN A 91 22.31 -8.03 -6.61
N SER A 92 21.04 -7.63 -6.73
CA SER A 92 20.47 -7.03 -7.93
C SER A 92 20.27 -5.52 -7.85
N GLY A 93 20.45 -4.92 -6.66
CA GLY A 93 20.07 -3.55 -6.42
C GLY A 93 18.55 -3.36 -6.47
N LEU A 94 18.09 -2.15 -6.77
CA LEU A 94 16.67 -1.83 -6.87
C LEU A 94 16.13 -2.20 -8.26
N THR A 95 15.19 -3.14 -8.31
CA THR A 95 14.56 -3.67 -9.53
C THR A 95 13.06 -3.39 -9.52
N THR A 96 12.47 -3.26 -10.71
CA THR A 96 11.01 -3.23 -10.86
C THR A 96 10.50 -4.65 -11.01
N LEU A 97 9.66 -5.10 -10.07
CA LEU A 97 9.00 -6.39 -10.16
C LEU A 97 7.87 -6.35 -11.16
N TRP A 98 7.01 -5.33 -11.03
CA TRP A 98 5.90 -5.10 -11.93
C TRP A 98 5.46 -3.64 -11.92
N GLN A 99 4.65 -3.30 -12.90
CA GLN A 99 3.88 -2.07 -12.96
C GLN A 99 2.44 -2.41 -13.37
N HIS A 100 1.47 -1.73 -12.78
CA HIS A 100 0.05 -1.94 -13.04
C HIS A 100 -0.59 -0.60 -13.40
N ARG A 101 -1.29 -0.57 -14.55
CA ARG A 101 -1.97 0.64 -14.99
C ARG A 101 -3.14 0.99 -14.06
N HIS A 102 -3.27 2.28 -13.74
CA HIS A 102 -4.40 2.82 -13.00
C HIS A 102 -5.00 4.05 -13.70
N ASP A 103 -6.19 4.45 -13.26
CA ASP A 103 -6.95 5.55 -13.82
C ASP A 103 -7.11 6.73 -12.82
N ASP A 104 -6.37 6.72 -11.72
CA ASP A 104 -6.35 7.84 -10.78
C ASP A 104 -5.61 9.03 -11.38
N SER A 105 -6.35 10.08 -11.75
CA SER A 105 -5.79 11.28 -12.37
C SER A 105 -5.02 12.18 -11.39
N SER A 106 -5.15 11.97 -10.08
CA SER A 106 -4.42 12.74 -9.07
C SER A 106 -3.04 12.18 -8.78
N GLY A 107 -2.88 10.85 -8.86
CA GLY A 107 -1.71 10.14 -8.38
C GLY A 107 -1.52 10.24 -6.85
N GLN A 108 -2.56 10.65 -6.14
CA GLN A 108 -2.54 10.89 -4.69
C GLN A 108 -3.52 10.02 -3.91
N THR A 109 -4.35 9.24 -4.61
CA THR A 109 -5.24 8.28 -3.97
C THR A 109 -4.43 7.26 -3.17
N GLY A 110 -4.82 7.05 -1.94
CA GLY A 110 -4.08 6.15 -1.04
C GLY A 110 -4.21 4.69 -1.43
N ILE A 111 -3.16 3.94 -1.17
CA ILE A 111 -3.16 2.48 -1.16
C ILE A 111 -3.08 2.02 0.30
N THR A 112 -3.71 0.91 0.61
CA THR A 112 -3.57 0.21 1.89
C THR A 112 -3.11 -1.21 1.62
N LEU A 113 -2.19 -1.72 2.42
CA LEU A 113 -1.73 -3.10 2.35
C LEU A 113 -2.45 -3.91 3.43
N PHE A 114 -2.93 -5.10 3.09
CA PHE A 114 -3.51 -6.03 4.04
C PHE A 114 -3.47 -7.47 3.51
N ASP A 115 -3.12 -8.41 4.37
CA ASP A 115 -3.15 -9.84 4.06
C ASP A 115 -4.55 -10.41 4.33
N PHE A 116 -5.39 -10.45 3.28
CA PHE A 116 -6.78 -10.89 3.40
C PHE A 116 -6.95 -12.41 3.57
N ASN A 117 -5.95 -13.19 3.22
CA ASN A 117 -6.04 -14.65 3.17
C ASN A 117 -5.11 -15.37 4.13
N GLN A 118 -4.32 -14.62 4.90
CA GLN A 118 -3.35 -15.12 5.89
C GLN A 118 -2.24 -16.00 5.29
N ASP A 119 -1.75 -15.60 4.12
CA ASP A 119 -0.60 -16.27 3.49
C ASP A 119 0.74 -15.55 3.72
N ASP A 120 0.74 -14.52 4.57
CA ASP A 120 1.87 -13.63 4.87
C ASP A 120 2.31 -12.75 3.67
N ILE A 121 1.50 -12.69 2.61
CA ILE A 121 1.70 -11.83 1.43
C ILE A 121 0.60 -10.78 1.41
N MET A 122 0.98 -9.52 1.28
CA MET A 122 0.02 -8.43 1.35
C MET A 122 -0.65 -8.15 0.01
N GLU A 123 -1.98 -8.05 0.02
CA GLU A 123 -2.74 -7.48 -1.07
C GLU A 123 -2.76 -5.96 -0.99
N LEU A 124 -2.87 -5.33 -2.15
CA LEU A 124 -3.05 -3.90 -2.29
C LEU A 124 -4.52 -3.55 -2.42
N VAL A 125 -5.03 -2.72 -1.53
CA VAL A 125 -6.35 -2.11 -1.63
C VAL A 125 -6.19 -0.69 -2.12
N TYR A 126 -6.73 -0.37 -3.28
CA TYR A 126 -6.71 1.00 -3.78
C TYR A 126 -7.98 1.33 -4.56
N ARG A 127 -8.18 2.61 -4.74
CA ARG A 127 -9.29 3.14 -5.50
C ARG A 127 -8.81 4.06 -6.60
N ASP A 128 -9.27 3.81 -7.83
CA ASP A 128 -9.10 4.74 -8.95
C ASP A 128 -10.36 5.60 -9.16
N SER A 129 -10.46 6.25 -10.31
CA SER A 129 -11.60 7.13 -10.63
C SER A 129 -12.95 6.40 -10.59
N ASP A 130 -12.98 5.13 -10.94
CA ASP A 130 -14.21 4.38 -11.14
C ASP A 130 -14.37 3.15 -10.24
N ASN A 131 -13.27 2.61 -9.70
CA ASN A 131 -13.28 1.30 -9.06
C ASN A 131 -12.51 1.26 -7.75
N LEU A 132 -13.05 0.51 -6.78
CA LEU A 132 -12.30 -0.06 -5.69
C LEU A 132 -11.71 -1.39 -6.14
N ARG A 133 -10.43 -1.61 -5.86
CA ARG A 133 -9.69 -2.80 -6.29
C ARG A 133 -8.92 -3.43 -5.15
N ILE A 134 -8.84 -4.75 -5.17
CA ILE A 134 -7.84 -5.52 -4.42
C ILE A 134 -6.93 -6.16 -5.45
N ILE A 135 -5.63 -5.92 -5.34
CA ILE A 135 -4.60 -6.47 -6.24
C ILE A 135 -3.73 -7.43 -5.46
N ASN A 136 -3.57 -8.64 -5.97
CA ASN A 136 -2.56 -9.57 -5.50
C ASN A 136 -1.23 -9.25 -6.17
N GLY A 137 -0.27 -8.78 -5.38
CA GLY A 137 1.03 -8.33 -5.88
C GLY A 137 1.99 -9.45 -6.25
N SER A 138 1.77 -10.68 -5.76
CA SER A 138 2.62 -11.84 -6.07
C SER A 138 2.45 -12.35 -7.52
N GLY A 139 1.48 -11.80 -8.27
CA GLY A 139 1.13 -12.28 -9.60
C GLY A 139 0.22 -13.50 -9.60
N LYS A 140 -0.13 -14.02 -8.43
CA LYS A 140 -1.10 -15.11 -8.26
C LYS A 140 -2.43 -14.54 -7.84
N SER A 141 -3.50 -14.90 -8.52
CA SER A 141 -4.85 -14.49 -8.14
C SER A 141 -5.47 -15.56 -7.25
N HIS A 142 -5.72 -15.27 -5.97
CA HIS A 142 -6.46 -16.14 -5.07
C HIS A 142 -7.87 -16.45 -5.58
N ILE A 143 -8.41 -15.58 -6.41
CA ILE A 143 -9.79 -15.66 -6.89
C ILE A 143 -9.89 -16.52 -8.13
N THR A 144 -8.86 -16.53 -8.99
CA THR A 144 -8.91 -17.19 -10.29
C THR A 144 -7.88 -18.30 -10.47
N GLY A 145 -6.94 -18.47 -9.55
CA GLY A 145 -5.83 -19.41 -9.67
C GLY A 145 -4.88 -19.11 -10.84
N ASN A 146 -4.96 -17.93 -11.41
CA ASN A 146 -4.11 -17.49 -12.51
C ASN A 146 -2.85 -16.79 -11.98
N ASP A 147 -1.69 -17.11 -12.55
CA ASP A 147 -0.40 -16.49 -12.22
C ASP A 147 -0.22 -15.08 -12.78
N THR A 148 -1.28 -14.41 -13.19
CA THR A 148 -1.23 -13.03 -13.67
C THR A 148 -1.88 -12.11 -12.65
N ILE A 149 -1.21 -10.99 -12.35
CA ILE A 149 -1.76 -9.94 -11.51
C ILE A 149 -3.06 -9.46 -12.14
N ARG A 150 -4.15 -9.65 -11.44
CA ARG A 150 -5.47 -9.15 -11.84
C ARG A 150 -6.06 -8.31 -10.74
N PRO A 151 -6.42 -7.06 -11.01
CA PRO A 151 -7.20 -6.30 -10.08
C PRO A 151 -8.55 -6.99 -9.85
N TYR A 152 -8.93 -7.12 -8.60
CA TYR A 152 -10.26 -7.59 -8.22
C TYR A 152 -11.18 -6.39 -8.08
N ASN A 153 -12.13 -6.25 -8.98
CA ASN A 153 -13.12 -5.18 -8.90
C ASN A 153 -14.22 -5.58 -7.92
N ILE A 154 -14.18 -5.05 -6.71
CA ILE A 154 -15.25 -5.23 -5.72
C ILE A 154 -16.48 -4.46 -6.17
N TYR A 155 -16.30 -3.32 -6.85
CA TYR A 155 -17.41 -2.50 -7.31
C TYR A 155 -17.02 -1.67 -8.55
N THR A 156 -17.92 -1.62 -9.52
CA THR A 156 -17.77 -0.79 -10.72
C THR A 156 -18.87 0.26 -10.74
N ARG A 157 -18.70 1.47 -10.98
CA ARG A 157 -19.64 2.58 -11.24
C ARG A 157 -20.19 3.34 -10.03
N MET A 158 -20.40 2.73 -8.85
CA MET A 158 -20.96 3.50 -7.72
C MET A 158 -19.88 4.09 -6.80
N MET A 159 -18.63 4.06 -7.20
CA MET A 159 -17.47 4.51 -6.43
C MET A 159 -16.70 5.62 -7.14
N ALA A 160 -17.42 6.48 -7.90
CA ALA A 160 -16.79 7.64 -8.50
C ALA A 160 -15.98 8.40 -7.43
N ALA A 161 -14.69 8.59 -7.68
CA ALA A 161 -13.79 9.30 -6.81
C ALA A 161 -13.53 10.70 -7.36
N GLY A 162 -13.34 11.66 -6.44
CA GLY A 162 -12.74 12.93 -6.78
C GLY A 162 -11.26 12.82 -7.08
N THR A 163 -10.68 11.63 -6.86
CA THR A 163 -9.26 11.30 -6.99
C THR A 163 -8.37 12.34 -6.31
N GLY A 164 -8.47 12.41 -4.99
CA GLY A 164 -7.69 13.32 -4.17
C GLY A 164 -7.11 12.58 -2.98
N CYS A 165 -7.80 12.65 -1.86
CA CYS A 165 -7.35 12.09 -0.59
C CYS A 165 -8.21 10.90 -0.13
N GLU A 166 -8.88 10.22 -1.03
CA GLU A 166 -9.68 9.05 -0.74
C GLU A 166 -8.75 7.86 -0.41
N TYR A 167 -8.80 7.43 0.83
CA TYR A 167 -7.98 6.36 1.37
C TYR A 167 -8.88 5.19 1.75
N PRO A 168 -8.76 4.02 1.12
CA PRO A 168 -9.39 2.83 1.67
C PRO A 168 -8.72 2.49 3.00
N ILE A 169 -9.49 2.16 4.01
CA ILE A 169 -8.98 1.62 5.28
C ILE A 169 -9.48 0.20 5.47
N VAL A 170 -8.71 -0.61 6.19
CA VAL A 170 -9.06 -2.00 6.49
C VAL A 170 -9.10 -2.19 8.00
N ALA A 171 -10.27 -2.53 8.53
CA ALA A 171 -10.48 -2.72 9.96
C ALA A 171 -11.67 -3.64 10.22
N ASP A 172 -11.75 -4.26 11.39
CA ASP A 172 -12.97 -4.91 11.88
C ASP A 172 -13.94 -3.83 12.39
N VAL A 173 -14.84 -3.39 11.53
CA VAL A 173 -15.74 -2.27 11.81
C VAL A 173 -17.03 -2.71 12.50
N ASN A 174 -17.47 -3.92 12.23
CA ASN A 174 -18.74 -4.46 12.73
C ASN A 174 -18.55 -5.35 13.97
N GLY A 175 -17.32 -5.67 14.35
CA GLY A 175 -16.97 -6.49 15.52
C GLY A 175 -17.21 -7.99 15.30
N ASP A 176 -17.22 -8.47 14.06
CA ASP A 176 -17.41 -9.88 13.76
C ASP A 176 -16.09 -10.67 13.68
N GLY A 177 -14.96 -9.99 13.82
CA GLY A 177 -13.62 -10.55 13.80
C GLY A 177 -13.01 -10.67 12.42
N SER A 178 -13.72 -10.32 11.34
CA SER A 178 -13.20 -10.28 9.98
C SER A 178 -12.87 -8.84 9.56
N ALA A 179 -12.01 -8.69 8.56
CA ALA A 179 -11.71 -7.39 7.99
C ALA A 179 -12.88 -6.86 7.15
N GLU A 180 -13.12 -5.55 7.25
CA GLU A 180 -13.89 -4.77 6.28
C GLU A 180 -13.01 -3.72 5.63
N ILE A 181 -13.34 -3.38 4.39
CA ILE A 181 -12.79 -2.24 3.68
C ILE A 181 -13.79 -1.09 3.78
N LEU A 182 -13.36 0.04 4.34
CA LEU A 182 -14.14 1.27 4.31
C LEU A 182 -13.54 2.23 3.30
N VAL A 183 -14.42 2.82 2.50
CA VAL A 183 -14.01 3.80 1.48
C VAL A 183 -15.11 4.85 1.30
N SER A 184 -14.70 6.11 1.15
CA SER A 184 -15.62 7.20 0.83
C SER A 184 -16.00 7.17 -0.63
N GLY A 185 -17.28 7.37 -0.95
CA GLY A 185 -17.78 7.58 -2.29
C GLY A 185 -17.99 9.06 -2.57
N MET A 186 -17.82 9.49 -3.81
CA MET A 186 -18.18 10.82 -4.25
C MET A 186 -19.55 10.80 -4.95
N LEU A 187 -20.34 11.85 -4.77
CA LEU A 187 -21.53 12.07 -5.60
C LEU A 187 -21.06 12.45 -7.00
N ASP A 188 -21.29 11.57 -7.95
CA ASP A 188 -21.19 11.98 -9.34
C ASP A 188 -22.40 12.87 -9.68
N GLN A 189 -22.18 14.18 -9.58
CA GLN A 189 -23.21 15.17 -9.91
C GLN A 189 -23.60 15.14 -11.39
N SER A 190 -22.74 14.58 -12.24
CA SER A 190 -23.02 14.48 -13.67
C SER A 190 -23.96 13.33 -14.03
N ALA A 191 -23.99 12.29 -13.23
CA ALA A 191 -24.77 11.09 -13.49
C ALA A 191 -26.18 11.12 -12.87
N ASN A 192 -26.53 12.10 -12.06
CA ASN A 192 -27.80 12.20 -11.34
C ASN A 192 -28.21 10.89 -10.63
N LEU A 193 -27.24 10.11 -10.15
CA LEU A 193 -27.47 8.84 -9.49
C LEU A 193 -27.66 9.09 -7.97
N PRO A 194 -28.86 8.92 -7.44
CA PRO A 194 -29.08 9.07 -6.01
C PRO A 194 -28.34 7.97 -5.24
N GLY A 195 -27.64 8.32 -4.18
CA GLY A 195 -27.06 7.37 -3.23
C GLY A 195 -25.63 6.92 -3.51
N VAL A 196 -24.91 7.58 -4.41
CA VAL A 196 -23.54 7.20 -4.79
C VAL A 196 -22.47 7.79 -3.87
N GLY A 197 -22.79 8.87 -3.17
CA GLY A 197 -21.89 9.47 -2.18
C GLY A 197 -22.02 8.82 -0.80
N GLY A 198 -21.04 9.00 0.05
CA GLY A 198 -21.04 8.55 1.44
C GLY A 198 -19.90 7.60 1.78
N LEU A 199 -20.03 6.94 2.90
CA LEU A 199 -19.10 5.90 3.35
C LEU A 199 -19.65 4.53 2.95
N HIS A 200 -18.82 3.76 2.29
CA HIS A 200 -19.13 2.39 1.88
C HIS A 200 -18.30 1.40 2.68
N MET A 201 -18.90 0.31 3.08
CA MET A 201 -18.25 -0.79 3.78
C MET A 201 -18.42 -2.07 2.96
N PHE A 202 -17.32 -2.75 2.74
CA PHE A 202 -17.28 -4.05 2.06
C PHE A 202 -16.63 -5.06 2.98
N GLY A 203 -17.27 -6.19 3.15
CA GLY A 203 -16.80 -7.29 3.98
C GLY A 203 -17.03 -8.64 3.31
N ASN A 204 -16.29 -9.64 3.73
CA ASN A 204 -16.49 -11.04 3.34
C ASN A 204 -16.36 -11.93 4.59
N PRO A 205 -17.38 -11.92 5.46
CA PRO A 205 -17.32 -12.56 6.75
C PRO A 205 -16.90 -14.04 6.68
N GLY A 206 -15.94 -14.42 7.52
CA GLY A 206 -15.42 -15.78 7.58
C GLY A 206 -14.48 -16.18 6.43
N ASN A 207 -14.20 -15.28 5.48
CA ASN A 207 -13.26 -15.55 4.39
C ASN A 207 -12.09 -14.57 4.36
N TRP A 208 -12.28 -13.35 4.85
CA TRP A 208 -11.17 -12.41 5.02
C TRP A 208 -10.54 -12.58 6.39
N ALA A 209 -9.25 -12.32 6.46
CA ALA A 209 -8.47 -12.37 7.68
C ALA A 209 -9.04 -11.47 8.78
N PRO A 210 -8.80 -11.79 10.06
CA PRO A 210 -9.10 -10.89 11.15
C PRO A 210 -8.35 -9.58 11.03
N ALA A 211 -9.02 -8.47 11.31
CA ALA A 211 -8.41 -7.16 11.39
C ALA A 211 -8.60 -6.56 12.79
N ARG A 212 -7.80 -5.55 13.11
CA ARG A 212 -7.97 -4.77 14.33
C ARG A 212 -9.17 -3.82 14.19
N PRO A 213 -9.94 -3.57 15.26
CA PRO A 213 -11.03 -2.58 15.23
C PRO A 213 -10.51 -1.15 15.41
N VAL A 214 -9.31 -0.85 14.91
CA VAL A 214 -8.60 0.42 15.13
C VAL A 214 -8.01 0.93 13.83
N TRP A 215 -8.39 2.17 13.48
CA TRP A 215 -7.72 3.00 12.48
C TRP A 215 -7.84 4.46 12.93
N ASN A 216 -6.90 4.93 13.74
CA ASN A 216 -7.04 6.18 14.47
C ASN A 216 -6.28 7.37 13.87
N GLN A 217 -5.56 7.17 12.78
CA GLN A 217 -4.72 8.20 12.15
C GLN A 217 -4.54 7.95 10.65
N TYR A 218 -4.25 9.00 9.90
CA TYR A 218 -4.08 8.93 8.45
C TYR A 218 -2.96 7.96 8.04
N MET A 219 -1.79 8.06 8.67
CA MET A 219 -0.65 7.17 8.48
C MET A 219 -0.67 6.05 9.52
N TYR A 220 -1.77 5.29 9.55
CA TYR A 220 -1.89 4.19 10.49
C TYR A 220 -0.86 3.09 10.19
N HIS A 221 -0.26 2.58 11.24
CA HIS A 221 0.57 1.39 11.22
C HIS A 221 0.31 0.59 12.50
N VAL A 222 0.23 -0.73 12.37
CA VAL A 222 -0.12 -1.64 13.46
C VAL A 222 0.79 -1.48 14.70
N THR A 223 2.05 -1.07 14.53
CA THR A 223 3.01 -0.87 15.62
C THR A 223 2.89 0.49 16.32
N ASN A 224 2.08 1.43 15.79
CA ASN A 224 2.01 2.79 16.29
C ASN A 224 0.93 3.02 17.35
N VAL A 225 0.06 2.06 17.58
CA VAL A 225 -1.08 2.16 18.49
C VAL A 225 -1.42 0.81 19.13
N ASN A 226 -1.69 0.80 20.43
CA ASN A 226 -2.16 -0.37 21.16
C ASN A 226 -3.65 -0.63 20.91
N GLU A 227 -4.15 -1.82 21.28
CA GLU A 227 -5.57 -2.18 21.17
C GLU A 227 -6.49 -1.25 21.99
N ASP A 228 -5.99 -0.69 23.07
CA ASP A 228 -6.71 0.26 23.93
C ASP A 228 -6.59 1.73 23.48
N LEU A 229 -6.06 1.95 22.26
CA LEU A 229 -5.80 3.25 21.63
C LEU A 229 -4.71 4.09 22.31
N THR A 230 -3.97 3.54 23.24
CA THR A 230 -2.80 4.22 23.81
C THR A 230 -1.61 4.13 22.86
N ILE A 231 -0.66 5.06 23.00
CA ILE A 231 0.60 5.01 22.26
C ILE A 231 1.51 4.00 22.95
N PRO A 232 2.09 3.04 22.21
CA PRO A 232 3.03 2.09 22.78
C PRO A 232 4.22 2.79 23.43
N THR A 233 4.59 2.36 24.63
CA THR A 233 5.79 2.86 25.32
C THR A 233 7.07 2.43 24.57
N TYR A 234 7.01 1.26 23.93
CA TYR A 234 8.06 0.72 23.06
C TYR A 234 7.40 0.28 21.76
N CYS A 235 7.84 0.85 20.65
CA CYS A 235 7.43 0.36 19.32
C CYS A 235 8.13 -0.98 19.04
N PHE A 236 7.44 -1.89 18.38
CA PHE A 236 8.08 -3.06 17.82
C PHE A 236 9.13 -2.62 16.80
N ASP A 237 10.29 -3.27 16.85
CA ASP A 237 11.29 -3.10 15.81
C ASP A 237 10.74 -3.71 14.51
N LYS A 238 10.67 -2.89 13.46
CA LYS A 238 10.19 -3.34 12.14
C LYS A 238 11.07 -4.43 11.54
N ALA A 239 12.36 -4.43 11.88
CA ALA A 239 13.30 -5.47 11.48
C ALA A 239 13.19 -6.76 12.33
N THR A 240 12.32 -6.81 13.34
CA THR A 240 12.17 -7.98 14.20
C THR A 240 11.82 -9.22 13.39
N VAL A 241 12.59 -10.27 13.63
CA VAL A 241 12.46 -11.56 12.97
C VAL A 241 11.95 -12.57 13.96
N PHE A 242 10.96 -13.38 13.58
CA PHE A 242 10.61 -14.59 14.33
C PHE A 242 10.49 -15.79 13.42
N THR A 243 10.62 -16.95 14.09
CA THR A 243 10.42 -18.22 13.41
C THR A 243 9.05 -18.76 13.81
N GLY A 244 8.18 -18.97 12.84
CA GLY A 244 6.87 -19.58 13.05
C GLY A 244 7.00 -21.03 13.53
N SER A 245 5.90 -21.61 14.01
CA SER A 245 5.84 -23.01 14.43
C SER A 245 6.12 -24.00 13.30
N ASP A 246 5.96 -23.57 12.07
CA ASP A 246 6.27 -24.30 10.83
C ASP A 246 7.74 -24.21 10.40
N GLY A 247 8.57 -23.46 11.14
CA GLY A 247 9.97 -23.23 10.84
C GLY A 247 10.22 -22.07 9.86
N THR A 248 9.16 -21.38 9.39
CA THR A 248 9.29 -20.25 8.48
C THR A 248 9.77 -19.00 9.22
N VAL A 249 10.77 -18.33 8.66
CA VAL A 249 11.25 -17.04 9.17
C VAL A 249 10.36 -15.93 8.64
N ARG A 250 9.83 -15.12 9.54
CA ARG A 250 8.87 -14.04 9.22
C ARG A 250 9.31 -12.71 9.79
N ARG A 251 8.95 -11.63 9.09
CA ARG A 251 9.21 -10.24 9.47
C ARG A 251 7.91 -9.41 9.38
N PRO A 252 6.86 -9.75 10.14
CA PRO A 252 5.51 -9.20 9.94
C PRO A 252 5.42 -7.69 10.16
N TYR A 253 6.43 -7.08 10.81
CA TYR A 253 6.47 -5.64 11.03
C TYR A 253 7.40 -4.91 10.05
N ASN A 254 8.06 -5.62 9.12
CA ASN A 254 8.87 -5.00 8.07
C ASN A 254 7.97 -4.48 6.93
N ASN A 255 7.01 -3.69 7.32
CA ASN A 255 6.02 -3.06 6.44
C ASN A 255 5.77 -1.60 6.88
N PHE A 256 5.08 -0.85 6.04
CA PHE A 256 4.71 0.54 6.32
C PHE A 256 3.42 0.90 5.60
N LEU A 257 2.49 1.53 6.32
CA LEU A 257 1.11 1.81 5.91
C LEU A 257 0.28 0.54 5.68
N GLN A 258 -0.01 -0.04 6.79
CA GLN A 258 -0.99 -1.09 6.85
C GLN A 258 -2.29 -0.52 7.36
#